data_ffc21f0519529bd70b63dca856b86c89
#
_entry.id   ffc21f0519529bd70b63dca856b86c89
#
_cell.length_a   1.000
_cell.length_b   1.000
_cell.length_c   1.000
_cell.angle_alpha   90.00
_cell.angle_beta   90.00
_cell.angle_gamma   90.00
#
_symmetry.space_group_name_H-M   'P 1'
#
loop_
_entity.id
_entity.type
_entity.pdbx_description
1 polymer ?
#
loop_
_entity_poly.entity_id
_entity_poly.type
_entity_poly.pdbx_seq_one_letter_code
_entity_poly.pdbx_strand_id
1 'polypeptide(L)'
;MTIIERLQQYKELEPHKIALIVDDIQYTYGELYDAILSVNINNTSHIVNFTQSKETLKTKVLLIKELSFVEQLTQWLGALHKDNIPMVCHNEMDTAYVDELARVIAYEGVPPLADFGVLTSGTTGRPKPLWRRERSWRDFFDIQNNIFHINKDVKIFLQGSFSFTGVSNMVIASLWAGGTVVTTSSLRPSRWMQLIEEYNIDHIYALPTKLRLLVRHCKSKLSSIKYIIAGSQVLDRQLMEQLQHICPDMEFILYYGASELNYITYCTGKEWLAREGTVGRPFPTVKIAENDNVIYVTTNYRIERIPNTYTVNDCGYID
;
A
#
# COMPACT_ATOMS: atom_id res chain seq x y z
N MET A 1 17.94 6.05 -7.36
CA MET A 1 17.39 6.72 -6.15
C MET A 1 16.56 5.71 -5.39
N THR A 2 16.81 5.49 -4.10
CA THR A 2 16.03 4.65 -3.20
C THR A 2 14.83 5.43 -2.62
N ILE A 3 13.90 4.72 -1.95
CA ILE A 3 12.79 5.37 -1.21
C ILE A 3 13.35 6.33 -0.16
N ILE A 4 14.39 5.93 0.56
CA ILE A 4 15.03 6.76 1.60
C ILE A 4 15.69 8.00 1.01
N GLU A 5 16.44 7.86 -0.08
CA GLU A 5 17.06 9.01 -0.79
C GLU A 5 15.98 9.99 -1.30
N ARG A 6 14.83 9.49 -1.73
CA ARG A 6 13.71 10.33 -2.16
C ARG A 6 13.11 11.14 -1.00
N LEU A 7 12.93 10.52 0.16
CA LEU A 7 12.46 11.21 1.35
C LEU A 7 13.49 12.23 1.85
N GLN A 8 14.78 11.91 1.80
CA GLN A 8 15.85 12.86 2.09
C GLN A 8 15.77 14.08 1.18
N GLN A 9 15.57 13.89 -0.11
CA GLN A 9 15.41 14.98 -1.06
C GLN A 9 14.25 15.92 -0.67
N TYR A 10 13.10 15.38 -0.23
CA TYR A 10 12.00 16.23 0.25
C TYR A 10 12.29 16.92 1.58
N LYS A 11 13.00 16.27 2.49
CA LYS A 11 13.51 16.94 3.70
C LYS A 11 14.38 18.13 3.35
N GLU A 12 15.24 18.03 2.34
CA GLU A 12 16.15 19.12 1.93
C GLU A 12 15.43 20.25 1.19
N LEU A 13 14.46 19.90 0.32
CA LEU A 13 13.76 20.87 -0.52
C LEU A 13 12.58 21.53 0.17
N GLU A 14 11.78 20.77 0.91
CA GLU A 14 10.52 21.21 1.53
C GLU A 14 10.40 20.69 2.98
N PRO A 15 11.36 20.98 3.90
CA PRO A 15 11.41 20.37 5.24
C PRO A 15 10.16 20.60 6.09
N HIS A 16 9.47 21.72 5.90
CA HIS A 16 8.27 22.10 6.67
C HIS A 16 6.96 21.66 6.02
N LYS A 17 7.01 21.07 4.85
CA LYS A 17 5.82 20.52 4.20
C LYS A 17 5.30 19.32 4.98
N ILE A 18 3.98 19.26 5.18
CA ILE A 18 3.34 18.14 5.86
C ILE A 18 3.42 16.89 4.94
N ALA A 19 4.03 15.86 5.46
CA ALA A 19 4.14 14.54 4.80
C ALA A 19 3.03 13.59 5.27
N LEU A 20 2.71 13.63 6.58
CA LEU A 20 1.82 12.66 7.19
C LEU A 20 0.96 13.33 8.27
N ILE A 21 -0.32 12.99 8.32
CA ILE A 21 -1.25 13.35 9.39
C ILE A 21 -1.87 12.05 9.92
N VAL A 22 -1.68 11.77 11.20
CA VAL A 22 -2.24 10.59 11.88
C VAL A 22 -2.98 11.04 13.14
N ASP A 23 -4.30 10.79 13.19
CA ASP A 23 -5.13 11.15 14.35
C ASP A 23 -4.87 12.60 14.86
N ASP A 24 -4.83 13.57 13.93
CA ASP A 24 -4.55 15.01 14.10
C ASP A 24 -3.09 15.40 14.39
N ILE A 25 -2.21 14.44 14.59
CA ILE A 25 -0.79 14.71 14.73
C ILE A 25 -0.18 14.86 13.35
N GLN A 26 0.45 15.99 13.09
CA GLN A 26 1.09 16.32 11.82
C GLN A 26 2.59 16.06 11.92
N TYR A 27 3.14 15.49 10.85
CA TYR A 27 4.57 15.27 10.67
C TYR A 27 5.00 15.90 9.36
N THR A 28 5.94 16.80 9.42
CA THR A 28 6.59 17.35 8.23
C THR A 28 7.52 16.33 7.59
N TYR A 29 7.96 16.56 6.33
CA TYR A 29 9.00 15.75 5.72
C TYR A 29 10.29 15.75 6.52
N GLY A 30 10.65 16.89 7.15
CA GLY A 30 11.77 17.00 8.05
C GLY A 30 11.64 16.08 9.27
N GLU A 31 10.54 16.23 10.01
CA GLU A 31 10.27 15.44 11.22
C GLU A 31 10.13 13.93 10.93
N LEU A 32 9.45 13.57 9.84
CA LEU A 32 9.32 12.18 9.42
C LEU A 32 10.69 11.57 9.11
N TYR A 33 11.53 12.28 8.36
CA TYR A 33 12.87 11.79 8.01
C TYR A 33 13.76 11.67 9.26
N ASP A 34 13.72 12.63 10.18
CA ASP A 34 14.49 12.56 11.44
C ASP A 34 14.01 11.41 12.32
N ALA A 35 12.70 11.14 12.37
CA ALA A 35 12.14 9.97 13.04
C ALA A 35 12.65 8.66 12.43
N ILE A 36 12.74 8.56 11.10
CA ILE A 36 13.30 7.40 10.40
C ILE A 36 14.76 7.15 10.80
N LEU A 37 15.58 8.19 10.83
CA LEU A 37 17.00 8.07 11.20
C LEU A 37 17.19 7.67 12.65
N SER A 38 16.30 8.11 13.55
CA SER A 38 16.36 7.84 14.99
C SER A 38 15.96 6.42 15.38
N VAL A 39 15.36 5.64 14.47
CA VAL A 39 14.93 4.26 14.76
C VAL A 39 16.07 3.41 15.29
N ASN A 40 15.87 2.84 16.48
CA ASN A 40 16.78 1.85 17.03
C ASN A 40 16.27 0.43 16.75
N ILE A 41 16.81 -0.21 15.74
CA ILE A 41 16.41 -1.56 15.32
C ILE A 41 16.59 -2.63 16.41
N ASN A 42 17.46 -2.41 17.39
CA ASN A 42 17.67 -3.37 18.48
C ASN A 42 16.52 -3.38 19.51
N ASN A 43 15.64 -2.38 19.47
CA ASN A 43 14.44 -2.31 20.30
C ASN A 43 13.23 -3.01 19.63
N THR A 44 13.36 -3.52 18.41
CA THR A 44 12.30 -4.28 17.74
C THR A 44 12.09 -5.61 18.44
N SER A 45 10.87 -5.94 18.81
CA SER A 45 10.52 -7.09 19.66
C SER A 45 10.87 -8.46 19.03
N HIS A 46 10.89 -8.54 17.70
CA HIS A 46 11.11 -9.80 16.98
C HIS A 46 12.14 -9.61 15.86
N ILE A 47 13.37 -9.99 16.14
CA ILE A 47 14.48 -9.98 15.17
C ILE A 47 14.81 -11.42 14.78
N VAL A 48 14.68 -11.73 13.49
CA VAL A 48 15.07 -13.03 12.94
C VAL A 48 16.45 -12.91 12.30
N ASN A 49 17.43 -13.58 12.91
CA ASN A 49 18.74 -13.73 12.30
C ASN A 49 18.73 -14.94 11.39
N PHE A 50 19.26 -14.82 10.18
CA PHE A 50 19.42 -15.95 9.26
C PHE A 50 20.80 -15.89 8.61
N THR A 51 21.36 -17.06 8.35
CA THR A 51 22.66 -17.18 7.70
C THR A 51 22.42 -17.15 6.18
N GLN A 52 22.88 -16.09 5.52
CA GLN A 52 22.95 -16.06 4.06
C GLN A 52 24.37 -16.44 3.59
N SER A 53 24.46 -16.97 2.36
CA SER A 53 25.74 -17.14 1.68
C SER A 53 26.48 -15.81 1.60
N LYS A 54 27.80 -15.84 1.60
CA LYS A 54 28.77 -14.71 1.80
C LYS A 54 28.59 -13.43 0.94
N GLU A 55 27.54 -13.31 0.13
CA GLU A 55 27.40 -12.22 -0.85
C GLU A 55 26.38 -11.13 -0.47
N THR A 56 25.65 -11.27 0.63
CA THR A 56 24.64 -10.27 1.03
C THR A 56 24.89 -9.71 2.43
N LEU A 57 24.93 -8.37 2.52
CA LEU A 57 25.13 -7.63 3.76
C LEU A 57 23.92 -7.69 4.71
N LYS A 58 22.72 -7.99 4.19
CA LYS A 58 21.46 -8.03 4.96
C LYS A 58 21.36 -9.33 5.74
N THR A 59 21.40 -9.24 7.05
CA THR A 59 21.46 -10.42 7.95
C THR A 59 20.24 -10.58 8.86
N LYS A 60 19.33 -9.60 8.89
CA LYS A 60 18.22 -9.58 9.84
C LYS A 60 16.90 -9.24 9.18
N VAL A 61 15.87 -10.03 9.49
CA VAL A 61 14.46 -9.66 9.26
C VAL A 61 13.91 -9.06 10.56
N LEU A 62 13.29 -7.89 10.45
CA LEU A 62 12.61 -7.24 11.55
C LEU A 62 11.11 -7.45 11.39
N LEU A 63 10.49 -8.21 12.28
CA LEU A 63 9.05 -8.37 12.38
C LEU A 63 8.50 -7.23 13.24
N ILE A 64 7.90 -6.25 12.59
CA ILE A 64 7.40 -5.02 13.22
C ILE A 64 5.99 -5.28 13.72
N LYS A 65 5.79 -5.27 15.05
CA LYS A 65 4.52 -5.56 15.73
C LYS A 65 3.97 -4.33 16.46
N GLU A 66 4.27 -3.15 15.99
CA GLU A 66 3.75 -1.91 16.58
C GLU A 66 2.26 -1.70 16.26
N LEU A 67 1.53 -1.06 17.16
CA LEU A 67 0.12 -0.73 16.98
C LEU A 67 -0.07 0.62 16.27
N SER A 68 0.84 1.55 16.50
CA SER A 68 0.80 2.89 15.92
C SER A 68 1.20 2.86 14.44
N PHE A 69 0.41 3.51 13.61
CA PHE A 69 0.70 3.66 12.17
C PHE A 69 2.05 4.34 11.92
N VAL A 70 2.36 5.38 12.71
CA VAL A 70 3.62 6.13 12.59
C VAL A 70 4.81 5.25 12.94
N GLU A 71 4.71 4.46 14.01
CA GLU A 71 5.77 3.55 14.42
C GLU A 71 5.99 2.44 13.38
N GLN A 72 4.90 1.86 12.82
CA GLN A 72 5.00 0.89 11.73
C GLN A 72 5.76 1.47 10.53
N LEU A 73 5.37 2.67 10.08
CA LEU A 73 5.98 3.35 8.95
C LEU A 73 7.46 3.71 9.21
N THR A 74 7.74 4.35 10.34
CA THR A 74 9.11 4.80 10.66
C THR A 74 10.05 3.65 10.90
N GLN A 75 9.63 2.58 11.60
CA GLN A 75 10.42 1.37 11.79
C GLN A 75 10.67 0.64 10.47
N TRP A 76 9.67 0.58 9.60
CA TRP A 76 9.82 -0.03 8.27
C TRP A 76 10.85 0.72 7.42
N LEU A 77 10.74 2.05 7.33
CA LEU A 77 11.69 2.90 6.61
C LEU A 77 13.09 2.92 7.28
N GLY A 78 13.15 3.00 8.61
CA GLY A 78 14.40 2.97 9.36
C GLY A 78 15.14 1.65 9.24
N ALA A 79 14.43 0.53 9.14
CA ALA A 79 15.03 -0.76 8.88
C ALA A 79 15.63 -0.84 7.46
N LEU A 80 14.92 -0.34 6.46
CA LEU A 80 15.45 -0.22 5.10
C LEU A 80 16.69 0.66 5.04
N HIS A 81 16.68 1.81 5.73
CA HIS A 81 17.80 2.72 5.81
C HIS A 81 19.06 2.07 6.41
N LYS A 82 18.87 1.11 7.30
CA LYS A 82 19.96 0.39 8.00
C LYS A 82 20.23 -0.99 7.39
N ASP A 83 19.90 -1.21 6.13
CA ASP A 83 20.13 -2.44 5.37
C ASP A 83 19.57 -3.71 6.04
N ASN A 84 18.44 -3.57 6.74
CA ASN A 84 17.69 -4.70 7.26
C ASN A 84 16.42 -4.94 6.41
N ILE A 85 15.78 -6.08 6.62
CA ILE A 85 14.58 -6.50 5.87
C ILE A 85 13.36 -6.37 6.77
N PRO A 86 12.59 -5.26 6.68
CA PRO A 86 11.40 -5.08 7.50
C PRO A 86 10.22 -5.90 6.95
N MET A 87 9.37 -6.35 7.86
CA MET A 87 8.06 -6.93 7.60
C MET A 87 7.09 -6.48 8.70
N VAL A 88 6.02 -5.79 8.34
CA VAL A 88 5.01 -5.37 9.32
C VAL A 88 4.00 -6.48 9.53
N CYS A 89 3.85 -6.91 10.76
CA CYS A 89 2.86 -7.90 11.19
C CYS A 89 1.47 -7.26 11.30
N HIS A 90 0.43 -8.01 10.95
CA HIS A 90 -0.95 -7.55 11.20
C HIS A 90 -1.20 -7.41 12.69
N ASN A 91 -2.00 -6.40 13.08
CA ASN A 91 -2.26 -6.09 14.47
C ASN A 91 -2.96 -7.24 15.21
N GLU A 92 -3.77 -8.02 14.49
CA GLU A 92 -4.52 -9.17 14.99
C GLU A 92 -3.66 -10.41 15.24
N MET A 93 -2.41 -10.44 14.73
CA MET A 93 -1.51 -11.58 14.96
C MET A 93 -1.06 -11.60 16.42
N ASP A 94 -1.30 -12.70 17.10
CA ASP A 94 -0.79 -12.92 18.46
C ASP A 94 0.74 -13.20 18.45
N THR A 95 1.35 -13.17 19.64
CA THR A 95 2.79 -13.42 19.78
C THR A 95 3.18 -14.82 19.32
N ALA A 96 2.34 -15.83 19.60
CA ALA A 96 2.62 -17.21 19.20
C ALA A 96 2.70 -17.36 17.68
N TYR A 97 1.83 -16.64 16.96
CA TYR A 97 1.87 -16.62 15.51
C TYR A 97 3.11 -15.86 14.95
N VAL A 98 3.49 -14.75 15.58
CA VAL A 98 4.72 -14.02 15.19
C VAL A 98 5.95 -14.88 15.42
N ASP A 99 6.00 -15.65 16.52
CA ASP A 99 7.09 -16.60 16.80
C ASP A 99 7.11 -17.76 15.78
N GLU A 100 5.94 -18.25 15.34
CA GLU A 100 5.85 -19.24 14.28
C GLU A 100 6.36 -18.68 12.95
N LEU A 101 5.94 -17.47 12.58
CA LEU A 101 6.42 -16.76 11.40
C LEU A 101 7.95 -16.60 11.42
N ALA A 102 8.50 -16.21 12.56
CA ALA A 102 9.95 -16.09 12.75
C ALA A 102 10.69 -17.43 12.52
N ARG A 103 10.11 -18.55 13.03
CA ARG A 103 10.65 -19.90 12.80
C ARG A 103 10.57 -20.32 11.33
N VAL A 104 9.46 -20.04 10.66
CA VAL A 104 9.31 -20.31 9.22
C VAL A 104 10.35 -19.54 8.42
N ILE A 105 10.52 -18.23 8.70
CA ILE A 105 11.51 -17.40 8.02
C ILE A 105 12.94 -17.91 8.26
N ALA A 106 13.25 -18.30 9.49
CA ALA A 106 14.58 -18.84 9.83
C ALA A 106 14.87 -20.17 9.10
N TYR A 107 13.85 -21.01 8.91
CA TYR A 107 13.96 -22.30 8.24
C TYR A 107 14.00 -22.18 6.70
N GLU A 108 13.07 -21.43 6.10
CA GLU A 108 12.96 -21.28 4.64
C GLU A 108 13.98 -20.30 4.06
N GLY A 109 14.53 -19.44 4.91
CA GLY A 109 15.42 -18.34 4.55
C GLY A 109 14.71 -17.25 3.75
N VAL A 110 15.45 -16.23 3.41
CA VAL A 110 14.99 -15.06 2.64
C VAL A 110 15.70 -15.03 1.29
N PRO A 111 15.01 -14.66 0.20
CA PRO A 111 15.68 -14.49 -1.10
C PRO A 111 16.85 -13.49 -1.00
N PRO A 112 18.00 -13.76 -1.64
CA PRO A 112 19.20 -12.93 -1.50
C PRO A 112 19.03 -11.45 -1.85
N LEU A 113 18.06 -11.15 -2.73
CA LEU A 113 17.82 -9.80 -3.22
C LEU A 113 16.57 -9.14 -2.61
N ALA A 114 15.98 -9.75 -1.57
CA ALA A 114 14.84 -9.16 -0.88
C ALA A 114 15.26 -7.93 -0.09
N ASP A 115 14.49 -6.87 -0.23
CA ASP A 115 14.66 -5.64 0.54
C ASP A 115 13.64 -5.54 1.67
N PHE A 116 12.44 -6.09 1.49
CA PHE A 116 11.39 -6.14 2.52
C PHE A 116 10.44 -7.31 2.30
N GLY A 117 9.66 -7.62 3.33
CA GLY A 117 8.58 -8.58 3.28
C GLY A 117 7.21 -7.93 3.44
N VAL A 118 6.20 -8.54 2.82
CA VAL A 118 4.78 -8.24 3.04
C VAL A 118 4.05 -9.53 3.37
N LEU A 119 2.91 -9.42 4.03
CA LEU A 119 2.06 -10.57 4.38
C LEU A 119 0.87 -10.67 3.44
N THR A 120 0.51 -11.89 3.05
CA THR A 120 -0.76 -12.12 2.34
C THR A 120 -1.95 -11.85 3.25
N SER A 121 -3.11 -11.55 2.66
CA SER A 121 -4.38 -11.40 3.40
C SER A 121 -4.94 -12.71 3.97
N GLY A 122 -4.30 -13.85 3.69
CA GLY A 122 -4.59 -15.13 4.32
C GLY A 122 -5.92 -15.78 3.94
N THR A 123 -6.24 -15.93 2.66
CA THR A 123 -7.41 -16.70 2.20
C THR A 123 -7.42 -18.16 2.71
N THR A 124 -6.26 -18.70 3.10
CA THR A 124 -6.08 -20.04 3.68
C THR A 124 -5.97 -20.03 5.21
N GLY A 125 -6.28 -18.91 5.88
CA GLY A 125 -6.32 -18.78 7.34
C GLY A 125 -5.07 -18.20 8.00
N ARG A 126 -3.87 -18.40 7.44
CA ARG A 126 -2.63 -17.83 8.00
C ARG A 126 -1.87 -17.04 6.93
N PRO A 127 -1.55 -15.75 7.18
CA PRO A 127 -0.76 -14.93 6.26
C PRO A 127 0.62 -15.54 6.01
N LYS A 128 1.09 -15.53 4.76
CA LYS A 128 2.41 -16.03 4.37
C LYS A 128 3.34 -14.86 4.04
N PRO A 129 4.65 -14.98 4.32
CA PRO A 129 5.62 -13.97 3.94
C PRO A 129 5.86 -13.97 2.44
N LEU A 130 5.74 -12.82 1.83
CA LEU A 130 6.08 -12.55 0.44
C LEU A 130 7.25 -11.57 0.41
N TRP A 131 8.30 -11.89 -0.33
CA TRP A 131 9.53 -11.13 -0.36
C TRP A 131 9.60 -10.23 -1.59
N ARG A 132 9.97 -8.97 -1.40
CA ARG A 132 10.04 -7.99 -2.46
C ARG A 132 11.39 -7.28 -2.51
N ARG A 133 11.80 -6.90 -3.70
CA ARG A 133 12.84 -5.87 -3.89
C ARG A 133 12.18 -4.49 -3.81
N GLU A 134 12.89 -3.52 -3.28
CA GLU A 134 12.45 -2.13 -3.27
C GLU A 134 12.06 -1.66 -4.68
N ARG A 135 12.86 -2.01 -5.68
CA ARG A 135 12.62 -1.66 -7.07
C ARG A 135 11.28 -2.18 -7.62
N SER A 136 10.72 -3.26 -7.05
CA SER A 136 9.42 -3.79 -7.49
C SER A 136 8.25 -2.85 -7.18
N TRP A 137 8.45 -1.92 -6.25
CA TRP A 137 7.52 -0.82 -5.98
C TRP A 137 8.02 0.48 -6.59
N ARG A 138 9.25 0.88 -6.27
CA ARG A 138 9.86 2.14 -6.67
C ARG A 138 9.79 2.39 -8.17
N ASP A 139 10.18 1.41 -8.99
CA ASP A 139 10.21 1.55 -10.46
C ASP A 139 8.79 1.57 -11.07
N PHE A 140 7.76 1.28 -10.27
CA PHE A 140 6.35 1.35 -10.65
C PHE A 140 5.65 2.62 -10.15
N PHE A 141 6.20 3.32 -9.17
CA PHE A 141 5.53 4.48 -8.56
C PHE A 141 5.18 5.58 -9.54
N ASP A 142 6.03 5.88 -10.51
CA ASP A 142 5.74 6.93 -11.49
C ASP A 142 4.57 6.53 -12.41
N ILE A 143 4.47 5.24 -12.79
CA ILE A 143 3.35 4.69 -13.56
C ILE A 143 2.06 4.76 -12.73
N GLN A 144 2.11 4.26 -11.52
CA GLN A 144 0.99 4.24 -10.57
C GLN A 144 0.48 5.65 -10.28
N ASN A 145 1.38 6.55 -9.90
CA ASN A 145 1.06 7.91 -9.52
C ASN A 145 0.49 8.74 -10.68
N ASN A 146 0.99 8.50 -11.90
CA ASN A 146 0.41 9.13 -13.08
C ASN A 146 -1.04 8.69 -13.33
N ILE A 147 -1.34 7.40 -13.20
CA ILE A 147 -2.70 6.86 -13.40
C ILE A 147 -3.63 7.25 -12.24
N PHE A 148 -3.13 7.30 -11.02
CA PHE A 148 -3.89 7.68 -9.83
C PHE A 148 -3.90 9.19 -9.58
N HIS A 149 -3.31 9.98 -10.48
CA HIS A 149 -3.18 11.44 -10.39
C HIS A 149 -2.50 11.94 -9.10
N ILE A 150 -1.61 11.14 -8.53
CA ILE A 150 -0.86 11.45 -7.30
C ILE A 150 0.38 12.27 -7.67
N ASN A 151 0.50 13.46 -7.09
CA ASN A 151 1.64 14.36 -7.24
C ASN A 151 1.94 15.05 -5.90
N LYS A 152 2.90 15.96 -5.89
CA LYS A 152 3.33 16.64 -4.67
C LYS A 152 2.25 17.48 -3.98
N ASP A 153 1.21 17.93 -4.68
CA ASP A 153 0.18 18.79 -4.15
C ASP A 153 -1.04 18.03 -3.61
N VAL A 154 -1.04 16.70 -3.78
CA VAL A 154 -2.13 15.80 -3.38
C VAL A 154 -2.18 15.62 -1.86
N LYS A 155 -3.40 15.64 -1.33
CA LYS A 155 -3.72 15.17 0.03
C LYS A 155 -4.62 13.94 -0.08
N ILE A 156 -4.04 12.78 0.25
CA ILE A 156 -4.75 11.51 0.15
C ILE A 156 -5.19 10.99 1.51
N PHE A 157 -6.50 10.71 1.65
CA PHE A 157 -7.03 10.01 2.81
C PHE A 157 -7.04 8.51 2.56
N LEU A 158 -6.57 7.76 3.53
CA LEU A 158 -6.70 6.30 3.59
C LEU A 158 -6.93 5.86 5.04
N GLN A 159 -7.63 4.75 5.21
CA GLN A 159 -7.85 4.16 6.52
C GLN A 159 -7.50 2.67 6.47
N GLY A 160 -6.54 2.27 7.31
CA GLY A 160 -6.07 0.90 7.39
C GLY A 160 -4.71 0.80 8.06
N SER A 161 -4.33 -0.42 8.46
CA SER A 161 -2.99 -0.69 8.99
C SER A 161 -1.95 -0.64 7.87
N PHE A 162 -0.77 -0.13 8.19
CA PHE A 162 0.39 -0.15 7.29
C PHE A 162 0.86 -1.58 6.96
N SER A 163 0.41 -2.59 7.72
CA SER A 163 0.69 -4.00 7.45
C SER A 163 0.00 -4.56 6.19
N PHE A 164 -1.05 -3.90 5.68
CA PHE A 164 -1.69 -4.32 4.42
C PHE A 164 -0.93 -3.79 3.22
N THR A 165 -0.55 -4.68 2.30
CA THR A 165 0.28 -4.39 1.12
C THR A 165 -0.23 -3.20 0.30
N GLY A 166 -1.55 -3.10 0.06
CA GLY A 166 -2.12 -1.99 -0.70
C GLY A 166 -2.02 -0.65 0.04
N VAL A 167 -2.19 -0.64 1.37
CA VAL A 167 -2.04 0.56 2.21
C VAL A 167 -0.60 1.01 2.24
N SER A 168 0.34 0.11 2.55
CA SER A 168 1.77 0.46 2.61
C SER A 168 2.31 0.92 1.25
N ASN A 169 1.93 0.26 0.16
CA ASN A 169 2.31 0.70 -1.18
C ASN A 169 1.78 2.11 -1.48
N MET A 170 0.50 2.38 -1.23
CA MET A 170 -0.11 3.70 -1.48
C MET A 170 0.52 4.81 -0.65
N VAL A 171 0.82 4.54 0.62
CA VAL A 171 1.50 5.50 1.51
C VAL A 171 2.88 5.84 0.95
N ILE A 172 3.69 4.83 0.64
CA ILE A 172 5.05 5.04 0.14
C ILE A 172 5.04 5.71 -1.23
N ALA A 173 4.12 5.35 -2.13
CA ALA A 173 3.97 5.99 -3.44
C ALA A 173 3.56 7.47 -3.32
N SER A 174 2.69 7.80 -2.36
CA SER A 174 2.28 9.19 -2.10
C SER A 174 3.43 10.02 -1.54
N LEU A 175 4.19 9.47 -0.58
CA LEU A 175 5.38 10.13 -0.03
C LEU A 175 6.50 10.24 -1.08
N TRP A 176 6.65 9.25 -1.97
CA TRP A 176 7.56 9.31 -3.12
C TRP A 176 7.24 10.47 -4.06
N ALA A 177 5.96 10.76 -4.27
CA ALA A 177 5.50 11.90 -5.07
C ALA A 177 5.63 13.26 -4.36
N GLY A 178 5.89 13.26 -3.05
CA GLY A 178 5.92 14.47 -2.23
C GLY A 178 4.54 14.93 -1.73
N GLY A 179 3.52 14.08 -1.83
CA GLY A 179 2.17 14.35 -1.35
C GLY A 179 2.02 14.28 0.17
N THR A 180 0.83 14.58 0.66
CA THR A 180 0.46 14.46 2.08
C THR A 180 -0.47 13.28 2.28
N VAL A 181 -0.12 12.38 3.18
CA VAL A 181 -0.95 11.24 3.59
C VAL A 181 -1.73 11.61 4.86
N VAL A 182 -3.04 11.39 4.85
CA VAL A 182 -3.92 11.58 6.02
C VAL A 182 -4.55 10.24 6.38
N THR A 183 -4.40 9.82 7.61
CA THR A 183 -4.95 8.55 8.10
C THR A 183 -5.43 8.64 9.54
N THR A 184 -6.17 7.64 10.00
CA THR A 184 -6.65 7.55 11.38
C THR A 184 -6.76 6.10 11.83
N SER A 185 -6.52 5.86 13.11
CA SER A 185 -6.80 4.59 13.77
C SER A 185 -8.31 4.36 13.96
N SER A 186 -9.12 5.43 13.93
CA SER A 186 -10.56 5.38 14.15
C SER A 186 -11.29 4.64 13.03
N LEU A 187 -12.14 3.68 13.40
CA LEU A 187 -13.04 2.98 12.49
C LEU A 187 -14.38 3.72 12.29
N ARG A 188 -14.56 4.89 12.88
CA ARG A 188 -15.81 5.67 12.82
C ARG A 188 -15.85 6.51 11.52
N PRO A 189 -16.81 6.28 10.60
CA PRO A 189 -16.91 7.05 9.35
C PRO A 189 -17.10 8.55 9.57
N SER A 190 -17.74 8.96 10.68
CA SER A 190 -17.86 10.37 11.04
C SER A 190 -16.51 11.07 11.25
N ARG A 191 -15.52 10.32 11.79
CA ARG A 191 -14.16 10.84 11.94
C ARG A 191 -13.47 10.96 10.58
N TRP A 192 -13.70 10.00 9.67
CA TRP A 192 -13.13 10.08 8.32
C TRP A 192 -13.64 11.31 7.57
N MET A 193 -14.95 11.58 7.64
CA MET A 193 -15.54 12.76 7.01
C MET A 193 -14.99 14.06 7.61
N GLN A 194 -14.85 14.13 8.93
CA GLN A 194 -14.25 15.27 9.59
C GLN A 194 -12.82 15.53 9.06
N LEU A 195 -11.97 14.53 8.97
CA LEU A 195 -10.62 14.65 8.43
C LEU A 195 -10.61 15.07 6.96
N ILE A 196 -11.53 14.51 6.14
CA ILE A 196 -11.66 14.87 4.73
C ILE A 196 -11.99 16.35 4.57
N GLU A 197 -12.92 16.86 5.35
CA GLU A 197 -13.32 18.28 5.33
C GLU A 197 -12.23 19.18 5.91
N GLU A 198 -11.71 18.86 7.10
CA GLU A 198 -10.72 19.67 7.83
C GLU A 198 -9.43 19.87 7.03
N TYR A 199 -8.90 18.81 6.44
CA TYR A 199 -7.66 18.87 5.68
C TYR A 199 -7.85 19.12 4.19
N ASN A 200 -9.10 19.35 3.74
CA ASN A 200 -9.45 19.56 2.33
C ASN A 200 -8.84 18.48 1.43
N ILE A 201 -9.18 17.23 1.75
CA ILE A 201 -8.69 16.03 1.03
C ILE A 201 -9.22 16.02 -0.39
N ASP A 202 -8.35 15.68 -1.34
CA ASP A 202 -8.70 15.58 -2.77
C ASP A 202 -8.69 14.14 -3.30
N HIS A 203 -7.99 13.21 -2.62
CA HIS A 203 -7.94 11.80 -2.99
C HIS A 203 -8.40 10.91 -1.83
N ILE A 204 -9.14 9.85 -2.14
CA ILE A 204 -9.46 8.76 -1.20
C ILE A 204 -8.95 7.45 -1.77
N TYR A 205 -8.16 6.72 -0.98
CA TYR A 205 -7.84 5.33 -1.25
C TYR A 205 -8.55 4.43 -0.23
N ALA A 206 -9.49 3.61 -0.68
CA ALA A 206 -10.26 2.77 0.21
C ALA A 206 -10.82 1.52 -0.47
N LEU A 207 -11.01 0.46 0.32
CA LEU A 207 -11.75 -0.72 -0.11
C LEU A 207 -13.24 -0.38 -0.33
N PRO A 208 -13.94 -1.01 -1.29
CA PRO A 208 -15.39 -0.83 -1.49
C PRO A 208 -16.23 -0.95 -0.20
N THR A 209 -15.88 -1.85 0.71
CA THR A 209 -16.57 -1.98 2.01
C THR A 209 -16.44 -0.71 2.87
N LYS A 210 -15.30 -0.05 2.88
CA LYS A 210 -15.09 1.22 3.60
C LYS A 210 -15.81 2.38 2.91
N LEU A 211 -15.83 2.40 1.58
CA LEU A 211 -16.60 3.38 0.82
C LEU A 211 -18.10 3.27 1.10
N ARG A 212 -18.64 2.03 1.24
CA ARG A 212 -20.05 1.83 1.68
C ARG A 212 -20.31 2.41 3.07
N LEU A 213 -19.36 2.27 4.01
CA LEU A 213 -19.49 2.89 5.32
C LEU A 213 -19.46 4.42 5.24
N LEU A 214 -18.55 4.99 4.43
CA LEU A 214 -18.47 6.42 4.21
C LEU A 214 -19.80 6.96 3.66
N VAL A 215 -20.31 6.37 2.58
CA VAL A 215 -21.57 6.79 1.94
C VAL A 215 -22.75 6.74 2.89
N ARG A 216 -22.91 5.66 3.67
CA ARG A 216 -23.99 5.50 4.64
C ARG A 216 -24.04 6.57 5.73
N HIS A 217 -22.90 7.16 6.06
CA HIS A 217 -22.78 8.14 7.15
C HIS A 217 -22.58 9.56 6.63
N CYS A 218 -22.33 9.74 5.35
CA CYS A 218 -22.13 11.05 4.76
C CYS A 218 -23.47 11.79 4.67
N LYS A 219 -23.52 12.99 5.26
CA LYS A 219 -24.73 13.85 5.29
C LYS A 219 -24.62 15.07 4.37
N SER A 220 -23.41 15.38 3.92
CA SER A 220 -23.07 16.52 3.08
C SER A 220 -22.31 16.08 1.85
N LYS A 221 -22.18 16.94 0.86
CA LYS A 221 -21.33 16.69 -0.30
C LYS A 221 -19.86 16.88 0.10
N LEU A 222 -19.00 15.99 -0.37
CA LEU A 222 -17.55 16.06 -0.23
C LEU A 222 -16.95 16.68 -1.51
N SER A 223 -17.16 17.97 -1.70
CA SER A 223 -16.82 18.67 -2.94
C SER A 223 -15.30 18.83 -3.17
N SER A 224 -14.47 18.60 -2.16
CA SER A 224 -13.01 18.60 -2.30
C SER A 224 -12.49 17.36 -3.03
N ILE A 225 -13.22 16.26 -2.97
CA ILE A 225 -12.77 14.97 -3.52
C ILE A 225 -12.78 15.01 -5.05
N LYS A 226 -11.61 14.81 -5.63
CA LYS A 226 -11.37 14.72 -7.07
C LYS A 226 -11.21 13.29 -7.54
N TYR A 227 -10.60 12.43 -6.72
CA TYR A 227 -10.31 11.04 -7.09
C TYR A 227 -10.65 10.08 -5.97
N ILE A 228 -11.28 8.96 -6.33
CA ILE A 228 -11.47 7.81 -5.44
C ILE A 228 -10.82 6.60 -6.10
N ILE A 229 -9.82 6.03 -5.42
CA ILE A 229 -9.06 4.87 -5.88
C ILE A 229 -9.50 3.67 -5.04
N ALA A 230 -9.99 2.63 -5.67
CA ALA A 230 -10.45 1.43 -4.98
C ALA A 230 -10.09 0.15 -5.74
N GLY A 231 -10.01 -0.96 -5.03
CA GLY A 231 -9.74 -2.27 -5.59
C GLY A 231 -9.83 -3.38 -4.55
N SER A 232 -9.31 -4.56 -4.88
CA SER A 232 -9.24 -5.74 -4.00
C SER A 232 -10.60 -6.31 -3.53
N GLN A 233 -11.73 -5.74 -3.97
CA GLN A 233 -13.07 -6.21 -3.67
C GLN A 233 -14.03 -5.85 -4.80
N VAL A 234 -15.16 -6.57 -4.86
CA VAL A 234 -16.19 -6.31 -5.86
C VAL A 234 -16.85 -4.94 -5.62
N LEU A 235 -16.94 -4.17 -6.69
CA LEU A 235 -17.69 -2.93 -6.78
C LEU A 235 -19.11 -3.25 -7.30
N ASP A 236 -20.12 -2.51 -6.84
CA ASP A 236 -21.48 -2.57 -7.37
C ASP A 236 -21.97 -1.18 -7.84
N ARG A 237 -22.94 -1.18 -8.74
CA ARG A 237 -23.50 0.03 -9.34
C ARG A 237 -24.09 0.98 -8.30
N GLN A 238 -24.77 0.46 -7.31
CA GLN A 238 -25.39 1.27 -6.26
C GLN A 238 -24.35 2.09 -5.49
N LEU A 239 -23.21 1.46 -5.13
CA LEU A 239 -22.11 2.17 -4.47
C LEU A 239 -21.55 3.27 -5.36
N MET A 240 -21.35 3.00 -6.65
CA MET A 240 -20.83 3.98 -7.59
C MET A 240 -21.75 5.20 -7.70
N GLU A 241 -23.07 4.98 -7.86
CA GLU A 241 -24.07 6.05 -7.94
C GLU A 241 -24.14 6.89 -6.65
N GLN A 242 -24.05 6.22 -5.50
CA GLN A 242 -24.01 6.90 -4.21
C GLN A 242 -22.75 7.76 -4.04
N LEU A 243 -21.58 7.24 -4.48
CA LEU A 243 -20.34 8.01 -4.46
C LEU A 243 -20.40 9.22 -5.37
N GLN A 244 -20.96 9.09 -6.57
CA GLN A 244 -21.18 10.23 -7.48
C GLN A 244 -22.11 11.28 -6.90
N HIS A 245 -23.10 10.85 -6.08
CA HIS A 245 -24.00 11.78 -5.42
C HIS A 245 -23.30 12.62 -4.34
N ILE A 246 -22.45 12.00 -3.52
CA ILE A 246 -21.75 12.70 -2.43
C ILE A 246 -20.45 13.40 -2.87
N CYS A 247 -19.82 12.91 -3.95
CA CYS A 247 -18.61 13.46 -4.56
C CYS A 247 -18.86 13.76 -6.04
N PRO A 248 -19.58 14.83 -6.38
CA PRO A 248 -20.12 15.03 -7.75
C PRO A 248 -19.05 15.22 -8.81
N ASP A 249 -17.89 15.80 -8.43
CA ASP A 249 -16.79 16.12 -9.34
C ASP A 249 -15.67 15.06 -9.34
N MET A 250 -15.90 13.91 -8.67
CA MET A 250 -14.88 12.88 -8.55
C MET A 250 -14.75 12.02 -9.79
N GLU A 251 -13.53 11.64 -10.11
CA GLU A 251 -13.22 10.51 -10.97
C GLU A 251 -12.96 9.27 -10.11
N PHE A 252 -13.63 8.17 -10.43
CA PHE A 252 -13.39 6.88 -9.77
C PHE A 252 -12.40 6.05 -10.58
N ILE A 253 -11.40 5.49 -9.91
CA ILE A 253 -10.41 4.59 -10.51
C ILE A 253 -10.50 3.25 -9.78
N LEU A 254 -10.97 2.23 -10.51
CA LEU A 254 -10.91 0.86 -10.04
C LEU A 254 -9.59 0.24 -10.50
N TYR A 255 -8.93 -0.49 -9.59
CA TYR A 255 -7.79 -1.33 -9.96
C TYR A 255 -8.02 -2.79 -9.56
N TYR A 256 -7.39 -3.68 -10.30
CA TYR A 256 -7.18 -5.07 -9.92
C TYR A 256 -5.68 -5.31 -9.71
N GLY A 257 -5.33 -6.06 -8.67
CA GLY A 257 -3.95 -6.37 -8.32
C GLY A 257 -3.86 -7.46 -7.25
N ALA A 258 -2.66 -7.97 -7.06
CA ALA A 258 -2.36 -9.00 -6.07
C ALA A 258 -1.08 -8.66 -5.31
N SER A 259 -0.98 -9.10 -4.05
CA SER A 259 0.23 -8.90 -3.25
C SER A 259 1.48 -9.48 -3.91
N GLU A 260 1.31 -10.52 -4.74
CA GLU A 260 2.36 -11.19 -5.50
C GLU A 260 2.82 -10.39 -6.72
N LEU A 261 1.91 -9.64 -7.36
CA LEU A 261 2.08 -9.10 -8.72
C LEU A 261 2.05 -7.58 -8.80
N ASN A 262 1.70 -6.89 -7.69
CA ASN A 262 1.43 -5.46 -7.67
C ASN A 262 0.12 -5.10 -8.40
N TYR A 263 -0.04 -3.89 -8.91
CA TYR A 263 -1.19 -3.48 -9.72
C TYR A 263 -1.13 -4.10 -11.11
N ILE A 264 -2.24 -4.67 -11.56
CA ILE A 264 -2.33 -5.43 -12.82
C ILE A 264 -3.13 -4.66 -13.86
N THR A 265 -4.39 -4.30 -13.53
CA THR A 265 -5.27 -3.53 -14.43
C THR A 265 -5.93 -2.37 -13.71
N TYR A 266 -6.46 -1.43 -14.48
CA TYR A 266 -7.26 -0.32 -14.00
C TYR A 266 -8.32 0.09 -15.02
N CYS A 267 -9.41 0.67 -14.53
CA CYS A 267 -10.40 1.37 -15.35
C CYS A 267 -10.96 2.57 -14.60
N THR A 268 -11.50 3.51 -15.35
CA THR A 268 -12.28 4.62 -14.80
C THR A 268 -13.69 4.17 -14.40
N GLY A 269 -14.35 4.93 -13.52
CA GLY A 269 -15.73 4.67 -13.16
C GLY A 269 -16.69 4.71 -14.37
N LYS A 270 -16.39 5.54 -15.37
CA LYS A 270 -17.13 5.59 -16.64
C LYS A 270 -17.05 4.27 -17.42
N GLU A 271 -15.83 3.74 -17.57
CA GLU A 271 -15.59 2.46 -18.25
C GLU A 271 -16.27 1.31 -17.51
N TRP A 272 -16.19 1.32 -16.18
CA TRP A 272 -16.83 0.31 -15.36
C TRP A 272 -18.37 0.36 -15.44
N LEU A 273 -18.98 1.55 -15.42
CA LEU A 273 -20.45 1.71 -15.58
C LEU A 273 -20.94 1.29 -16.96
N ALA A 274 -20.11 1.47 -17.99
CA ALA A 274 -20.42 0.99 -19.33
C ALA A 274 -20.39 -0.53 -19.44
N ARG A 275 -19.55 -1.20 -18.61
CA ARG A 275 -19.40 -2.65 -18.59
C ARG A 275 -19.10 -3.14 -17.17
N GLU A 276 -20.15 -3.47 -16.43
CA GLU A 276 -20.02 -4.01 -15.08
C GLU A 276 -19.21 -5.31 -15.06
N GLY A 277 -18.39 -5.47 -14.03
CA GLY A 277 -17.51 -6.63 -13.88
C GLY A 277 -16.15 -6.49 -14.58
N THR A 278 -15.97 -5.46 -15.43
CA THR A 278 -14.65 -5.21 -15.99
C THR A 278 -13.67 -4.80 -14.91
N VAL A 279 -12.42 -5.26 -15.04
CA VAL A 279 -11.26 -4.76 -14.28
C VAL A 279 -10.37 -3.86 -15.14
N GLY A 280 -10.83 -3.55 -16.36
CA GLY A 280 -10.21 -2.60 -17.29
C GLY A 280 -9.00 -3.14 -18.05
N ARG A 281 -8.07 -2.26 -18.34
CA ARG A 281 -6.87 -2.51 -19.15
C ARG A 281 -5.62 -2.67 -18.29
N PRO A 282 -4.58 -3.36 -18.79
CA PRO A 282 -3.31 -3.50 -18.09
C PRO A 282 -2.67 -2.13 -17.77
N PHE A 283 -2.01 -2.04 -16.62
CA PHE A 283 -1.06 -0.96 -16.39
C PHE A 283 0.06 -0.99 -17.43
N PRO A 284 0.65 0.17 -17.79
CA PRO A 284 1.82 0.21 -18.66
C PRO A 284 2.90 -0.79 -18.20
N THR A 285 3.49 -1.52 -19.15
CA THR A 285 4.52 -2.54 -18.92
C THR A 285 4.03 -3.87 -18.29
N VAL A 286 2.76 -3.98 -17.93
CA VAL A 286 2.12 -5.23 -17.51
C VAL A 286 1.49 -5.90 -18.73
N LYS A 287 1.67 -7.21 -18.88
CA LYS A 287 1.02 -8.00 -19.93
C LYS A 287 0.13 -9.05 -19.31
N ILE A 288 -1.02 -9.26 -19.92
CA ILE A 288 -2.01 -10.25 -19.47
C ILE A 288 -2.23 -11.24 -20.61
N ALA A 289 -2.33 -12.49 -20.25
CA ALA A 289 -2.77 -13.58 -21.13
C ALA A 289 -3.85 -14.38 -20.39
N GLU A 290 -4.71 -15.03 -21.15
CA GLU A 290 -5.73 -15.93 -20.63
C GLU A 290 -5.52 -17.31 -21.25
N ASN A 291 -5.63 -18.33 -20.42
CA ASN A 291 -5.64 -19.72 -20.86
C ASN A 291 -6.64 -20.50 -19.99
N ASP A 292 -7.62 -21.12 -20.62
CA ASP A 292 -8.70 -21.88 -19.95
C ASP A 292 -9.43 -21.06 -18.86
N ASN A 293 -9.76 -19.80 -19.16
CA ASN A 293 -10.32 -18.79 -18.26
C ASN A 293 -9.42 -18.40 -17.08
N VAL A 294 -8.20 -18.88 -16.98
CA VAL A 294 -7.24 -18.47 -15.94
C VAL A 294 -6.37 -17.34 -16.44
N ILE A 295 -6.23 -16.31 -15.62
CA ILE A 295 -5.45 -15.11 -15.95
C ILE A 295 -3.98 -15.32 -15.59
N TYR A 296 -3.11 -15.10 -16.55
CA TYR A 296 -1.66 -15.08 -16.42
C TYR A 296 -1.14 -13.65 -16.58
N VAL A 297 -0.27 -13.23 -15.69
CA VAL A 297 0.27 -11.86 -15.65
C VAL A 297 1.79 -11.90 -15.82
N THR A 298 2.30 -11.15 -16.78
CA THR A 298 3.76 -10.95 -16.97
C THR A 298 4.10 -9.54 -16.46
N THR A 299 4.92 -9.47 -15.42
CA THR A 299 5.34 -8.21 -14.80
C THR A 299 6.74 -8.31 -14.18
N ASN A 300 7.47 -7.19 -14.20
CA ASN A 300 8.73 -7.04 -13.48
C ASN A 300 8.55 -6.61 -12.01
N TYR A 301 7.31 -6.29 -11.61
CA TYR A 301 6.98 -5.74 -10.28
C TYR A 301 6.48 -6.79 -9.29
N ARG A 302 6.74 -8.05 -9.58
CA ARG A 302 6.36 -9.22 -8.78
C ARG A 302 7.24 -9.41 -7.56
N ILE A 303 6.81 -10.29 -6.67
CA ILE A 303 7.63 -10.79 -5.56
C ILE A 303 8.79 -11.66 -6.06
N GLU A 304 9.75 -11.91 -5.16
CA GLU A 304 10.81 -12.88 -5.39
C GLU A 304 10.27 -14.33 -5.36
N ARG A 305 11.01 -15.25 -5.93
CA ARG A 305 10.70 -16.70 -6.02
C ARG A 305 9.54 -17.10 -6.93
N ILE A 306 8.95 -16.16 -7.68
CA ILE A 306 7.97 -16.50 -8.73
C ILE A 306 8.51 -16.11 -10.11
N PRO A 307 8.12 -16.81 -11.19
CA PRO A 307 8.54 -16.49 -12.56
C PRO A 307 7.97 -15.15 -13.04
N ASN A 308 8.50 -14.61 -14.14
CA ASN A 308 8.03 -13.35 -14.74
C ASN A 308 6.56 -13.40 -15.16
N THR A 309 6.11 -14.57 -15.65
CA THR A 309 4.71 -14.83 -15.94
C THR A 309 4.17 -15.74 -14.85
N TYR A 310 3.15 -15.30 -14.16
CA TYR A 310 2.60 -15.99 -13.00
C TYR A 310 1.07 -15.83 -12.96
N THR A 311 0.40 -16.74 -12.28
CA THR A 311 -1.03 -16.68 -12.00
C THR A 311 -1.29 -16.84 -10.51
N VAL A 312 -2.25 -16.07 -9.98
CA VAL A 312 -2.83 -16.29 -8.66
C VAL A 312 -4.10 -17.16 -8.74
N ASN A 313 -4.34 -17.76 -9.90
CA ASN A 313 -5.50 -18.59 -10.25
C ASN A 313 -6.83 -17.83 -10.27
N ASP A 314 -6.80 -16.53 -10.47
CA ASP A 314 -8.02 -15.77 -10.73
C ASP A 314 -8.55 -16.09 -12.13
N CYS A 315 -9.88 -16.21 -12.22
CA CYS A 315 -10.57 -16.49 -13.48
C CYS A 315 -11.06 -15.20 -14.14
N GLY A 316 -10.98 -15.15 -15.47
CA GLY A 316 -11.44 -14.04 -16.27
C GLY A 316 -11.28 -14.29 -17.76
N TYR A 317 -11.62 -13.31 -18.56
CA TYR A 317 -11.45 -13.37 -20.03
C TYR A 317 -10.95 -12.01 -20.55
N ILE A 318 -10.29 -12.07 -21.70
CA ILE A 318 -9.78 -10.89 -22.42
C ILE A 318 -10.64 -10.72 -23.66
N ASP A 319 -11.13 -9.48 -23.91
CA ASP A 319 -11.86 -9.10 -25.13
C ASP A 319 -10.99 -8.29 -26.07
#